data_043a05d9fabfc3607406febf2213a535
#
_entry.id   043a05d9fabfc3607406febf2213a535
#
_cell.length_a   1.000
_cell.length_b   1.000
_cell.length_c   1.000
_cell.angle_alpha   90.00
_cell.angle_beta   90.00
_cell.angle_gamma   90.00
#
_symmetry.space_group_name_H-M   'P 1'
#
loop_
_entity.id
_entity.type
_entity.pdbx_description
1 polymer ?
#
loop_
_entity_poly.entity_id
_entity_poly.type
_entity_poly.pdbx_seq_one_letter_code
_entity_poly.pdbx_strand_id
1 'polypeptide(L)'
;MGPRTLIRFFKSLTLVTLVASCASFDTPIVENDEHPFPEAMFATVSSLAYQARSPAFTSSLVHYRVGVKGFRRPLPVWYWKRPGAKLTFVLLSGYGGTPDSSVFQAIAENFWDQGFSVLGLPSSTHPDFSQAASSKRLPGHLPRDLKELGEALDDVRERLGGREPDLATTRWALAGISYGALQTLQESLAATPHSSLRFEAYVAFNPPLRLSYAMSRLDESFERGAPQHLTPTGSLVPSMASKIHAAQTRQLYWSETLAAFSQEELEFLLAWDFRKSLLRAISWTSQDPRSLSFGNYLQTQLLPSLNPPLTLDQWSALQDLKDPRNPLESTPYPPSVLVFHSLNDPLSTAEDIGWLKQRLGSQMQLYRQGGHLGYVWSERFRSDLRASLSPLNPMPGN
;
A
#
# COMPACT_ATOMS: atom_id res chain seq x y z
N MET A 1 7.89 16.02 -34.04
CA MET A 1 8.28 15.88 -32.63
C MET A 1 9.13 14.63 -32.52
N GLY A 2 10.37 14.76 -32.10
CA GLY A 2 11.35 13.69 -32.17
C GLY A 2 11.26 12.73 -30.94
N PRO A 3 11.80 11.52 -31.07
CA PRO A 3 11.65 10.44 -30.03
C PRO A 3 12.20 10.80 -28.65
N ARG A 4 12.95 11.88 -28.49
CA ARG A 4 13.48 12.34 -27.20
C ARG A 4 12.44 12.99 -26.27
N THR A 5 11.31 13.47 -26.80
CA THR A 5 10.23 14.08 -26.00
C THR A 5 9.35 13.02 -25.35
N LEU A 6 9.18 11.87 -25.99
CA LEU A 6 8.42 10.74 -25.42
C LEU A 6 9.13 10.12 -24.20
N ILE A 7 10.47 10.08 -24.21
CA ILE A 7 11.25 9.42 -23.13
C ILE A 7 11.23 10.22 -21.82
N ARG A 8 11.03 11.54 -21.88
CA ARG A 8 10.91 12.36 -20.65
C ARG A 8 9.54 12.21 -19.97
N PHE A 9 8.49 11.85 -20.70
CA PHE A 9 7.15 11.63 -20.15
C PHE A 9 7.05 10.32 -19.35
N PHE A 10 7.84 9.31 -19.70
CA PHE A 10 7.83 8.01 -19.04
C PHE A 10 8.65 7.92 -17.75
N LYS A 11 9.38 8.97 -17.36
CA LYS A 11 10.21 8.94 -16.14
C LYS A 11 9.43 8.99 -14.82
N SER A 12 8.10 9.11 -14.87
CA SER A 12 7.25 9.28 -13.68
C SER A 12 5.96 8.45 -13.70
N LEU A 13 5.85 7.47 -14.61
CA LEU A 13 4.63 6.66 -14.69
C LEU A 13 4.72 5.47 -13.76
N THR A 14 4.38 5.67 -12.52
CA THR A 14 3.70 4.65 -11.72
C THR A 14 2.27 4.53 -12.25
N LEU A 15 1.67 3.35 -12.29
CA LEU A 15 0.22 3.18 -12.53
C LEU A 15 -0.62 4.15 -11.66
N VAL A 16 -0.08 4.57 -10.53
CA VAL A 16 -0.56 5.59 -9.60
C VAL A 16 -0.69 6.98 -10.23
N THR A 17 0.18 7.37 -11.20
CA THR A 17 0.09 8.65 -11.93
C THR A 17 -0.88 8.60 -13.12
N LEU A 18 -1.40 7.43 -13.44
CA LEU A 18 -2.34 7.23 -14.55
C LEU A 18 -3.64 8.01 -14.38
N VAL A 19 -3.94 8.52 -13.19
CA VAL A 19 -5.26 9.02 -12.84
C VAL A 19 -5.30 10.44 -12.31
N ALA A 20 -4.17 11.10 -12.18
CA ALA A 20 -4.07 12.40 -11.50
C ALA A 20 -4.59 13.62 -12.30
N SER A 21 -5.25 13.43 -13.43
CA SER A 21 -5.90 14.56 -14.10
C SER A 21 -7.27 14.18 -14.57
N CYS A 22 -8.32 14.53 -13.84
CA CYS A 22 -9.60 14.97 -14.43
C CYS A 22 -10.72 15.15 -13.40
N ALA A 23 -11.44 16.21 -13.56
CA ALA A 23 -12.85 16.49 -13.30
C ALA A 23 -13.50 15.90 -12.04
N SER A 24 -14.28 16.73 -11.38
CA SER A 24 -15.26 16.34 -10.36
C SER A 24 -16.06 15.11 -10.82
N PHE A 25 -15.71 13.96 -10.30
CA PHE A 25 -16.51 12.75 -10.49
C PHE A 25 -17.58 12.72 -9.42
N ASP A 26 -18.85 12.76 -9.83
CA ASP A 26 -19.89 12.15 -9.02
C ASP A 26 -19.56 10.66 -8.95
N THR A 27 -18.92 10.26 -7.86
CA THR A 27 -18.58 8.85 -7.59
C THR A 27 -19.92 8.12 -7.49
N PRO A 28 -20.20 7.08 -8.29
CA PRO A 28 -21.41 6.32 -8.11
C PRO A 28 -21.43 5.77 -6.68
N ILE A 29 -22.40 6.22 -5.90
CA ILE A 29 -22.65 5.71 -4.56
C ILE A 29 -23.15 4.29 -4.74
N VAL A 30 -22.35 3.32 -4.35
CA VAL A 30 -22.80 1.91 -4.35
C VAL A 30 -23.55 1.69 -3.04
N GLU A 31 -24.87 1.78 -3.10
CA GLU A 31 -25.75 1.60 -1.94
C GLU A 31 -25.81 0.17 -1.42
N ASN A 32 -25.40 -0.82 -2.22
CA ASN A 32 -25.45 -2.24 -1.91
C ASN A 32 -24.06 -2.87 -1.80
N ASP A 33 -24.00 -4.08 -1.24
CA ASP A 33 -22.81 -4.93 -1.10
C ASP A 33 -22.09 -5.27 -2.43
N GLU A 34 -22.69 -4.88 -3.55
CA GLU A 34 -22.20 -5.16 -4.88
C GLU A 34 -21.28 -4.03 -5.35
N HIS A 35 -19.99 -4.34 -5.43
CA HIS A 35 -19.04 -3.49 -6.12
C HIS A 35 -19.46 -3.38 -7.61
N PRO A 36 -19.41 -2.19 -8.25
CA PRO A 36 -19.79 -2.03 -9.67
C PRO A 36 -18.97 -2.94 -10.59
N PHE A 37 -17.83 -3.43 -10.11
CA PHE A 37 -16.99 -4.40 -10.79
C PHE A 37 -16.88 -5.66 -9.92
N PRO A 38 -17.67 -6.72 -10.24
CA PRO A 38 -17.63 -7.98 -9.49
C PRO A 38 -16.31 -8.73 -9.69
N GLU A 39 -15.62 -8.51 -10.80
CA GLU A 39 -14.35 -9.11 -11.11
C GLU A 39 -13.25 -8.47 -10.26
N ALA A 40 -12.46 -9.32 -9.60
CA ALA A 40 -11.44 -8.92 -8.63
C ALA A 40 -10.44 -7.89 -9.18
N MET A 41 -10.01 -8.03 -10.43
CA MET A 41 -9.01 -7.15 -11.03
C MET A 41 -9.58 -5.79 -11.41
N PHE A 42 -10.80 -5.73 -11.92
CA PHE A 42 -11.47 -4.46 -12.21
C PHE A 42 -11.69 -3.67 -10.91
N ALA A 43 -12.15 -4.34 -9.85
CA ALA A 43 -12.30 -3.73 -8.55
C ALA A 43 -10.95 -3.24 -7.99
N THR A 44 -9.89 -4.05 -8.10
CA THR A 44 -8.54 -3.67 -7.67
C THR A 44 -8.04 -2.41 -8.36
N VAL A 45 -8.14 -2.37 -9.70
CA VAL A 45 -7.64 -1.23 -10.48
C VAL A 45 -8.51 0.01 -10.28
N SER A 46 -9.81 -0.15 -10.01
CA SER A 46 -10.68 0.98 -9.69
C SER A 46 -10.19 1.77 -8.47
N SER A 47 -9.52 1.13 -7.55
CA SER A 47 -8.94 1.81 -6.37
C SER A 47 -7.90 2.87 -6.72
N LEU A 48 -7.32 2.82 -7.91
CA LEU A 48 -6.34 3.79 -8.41
C LEU A 48 -6.97 5.09 -8.92
N ALA A 49 -8.29 5.15 -9.04
CA ALA A 49 -9.03 6.28 -9.58
C ALA A 49 -9.40 7.34 -8.56
N TYR A 50 -9.23 7.07 -7.28
CA TYR A 50 -9.66 7.98 -6.25
C TYR A 50 -9.00 9.36 -6.39
N GLN A 51 -9.83 10.37 -6.19
CA GLN A 51 -9.40 11.75 -6.02
C GLN A 51 -9.97 12.29 -4.69
N ALA A 52 -9.15 13.05 -3.96
CA ALA A 52 -9.59 13.66 -2.73
C ALA A 52 -10.82 14.57 -2.99
N ARG A 53 -11.88 14.38 -2.22
CA ARG A 53 -13.16 15.07 -2.37
C ARG A 53 -13.20 16.38 -1.60
N SER A 54 -12.48 16.43 -0.48
CA SER A 54 -12.47 17.58 0.40
C SER A 54 -11.34 18.55 0.07
N PRO A 55 -11.63 19.78 -0.39
CA PRO A 55 -10.61 20.83 -0.53
C PRO A 55 -9.88 21.11 0.78
N ALA A 56 -10.58 20.97 1.93
CA ALA A 56 -9.98 21.14 3.25
C ALA A 56 -8.96 20.06 3.57
N PHE A 57 -9.23 18.79 3.21
CA PHE A 57 -8.26 17.71 3.32
C PHE A 57 -7.02 17.99 2.46
N THR A 58 -7.22 18.32 1.18
CA THR A 58 -6.13 18.60 0.26
C THR A 58 -5.26 19.78 0.73
N SER A 59 -5.90 20.87 1.23
CA SER A 59 -5.17 22.05 1.73
C SER A 59 -4.50 21.82 3.09
N SER A 60 -4.86 20.78 3.82
CA SER A 60 -4.25 20.44 5.12
C SER A 60 -2.91 19.70 4.99
N LEU A 61 -2.54 19.29 3.78
CA LEU A 61 -1.31 18.53 3.52
C LEU A 61 -0.07 19.42 3.66
N VAL A 62 0.87 18.96 4.46
CA VAL A 62 2.20 19.53 4.58
C VAL A 62 3.24 18.46 4.26
N HIS A 63 4.22 18.80 3.42
CA HIS A 63 5.32 17.92 3.08
C HIS A 63 6.56 18.25 3.89
N TYR A 64 7.17 17.24 4.48
CA TYR A 64 8.44 17.36 5.20
C TYR A 64 9.51 16.48 4.57
N ARG A 65 10.76 16.88 4.80
CA ARG A 65 11.92 16.02 4.64
C ARG A 65 12.61 15.89 6.00
N VAL A 66 12.58 14.68 6.54
CA VAL A 66 13.03 14.40 7.91
C VAL A 66 14.33 13.60 7.85
N GLY A 67 15.38 14.12 8.47
CA GLY A 67 16.62 13.36 8.66
C GLY A 67 16.33 12.21 9.64
N VAL A 68 16.65 10.99 9.27
CA VAL A 68 16.54 9.80 10.12
C VAL A 68 17.95 9.36 10.48
N LYS A 69 18.19 9.04 11.76
CA LYS A 69 19.50 8.59 12.23
C LYS A 69 19.90 7.31 11.51
N GLY A 70 21.11 7.29 10.99
CA GLY A 70 21.57 6.14 10.20
C GLY A 70 21.17 6.15 8.73
N PHE A 71 20.18 6.96 8.32
CA PHE A 71 19.81 7.09 6.93
C PHE A 71 20.74 8.05 6.18
N ARG A 72 20.98 7.78 4.92
CA ARG A 72 21.88 8.57 4.06
C ARG A 72 21.21 9.83 3.50
N ARG A 73 19.89 9.84 3.42
CA ARG A 73 19.10 10.96 2.86
C ARG A 73 17.90 11.21 3.75
N PRO A 74 17.40 12.46 3.81
CA PRO A 74 16.15 12.76 4.49
C PRO A 74 14.99 11.99 3.88
N LEU A 75 14.15 11.42 4.73
CA LEU A 75 12.93 10.71 4.35
C LEU A 75 11.81 11.71 4.05
N PRO A 76 11.11 11.60 2.93
CA PRO A 76 9.91 12.38 2.69
C PRO A 76 8.77 11.91 3.60
N VAL A 77 8.03 12.84 4.16
CA VAL A 77 6.91 12.61 5.09
C VAL A 77 5.75 13.49 4.66
N TRP A 78 4.57 12.93 4.59
CA TRP A 78 3.31 13.62 4.32
C TRP A 78 2.52 13.75 5.61
N TYR A 79 2.04 14.93 5.93
CA TYR A 79 1.25 15.16 7.13
C TYR A 79 -0.02 15.92 6.80
N TRP A 80 -1.17 15.25 6.89
CA TRP A 80 -2.49 15.88 6.83
C TRP A 80 -2.91 16.28 8.23
N LYS A 81 -2.74 17.55 8.50
CA LYS A 81 -3.06 18.12 9.82
C LYS A 81 -4.56 18.31 9.97
N ARG A 82 -5.15 17.68 10.98
CA ARG A 82 -6.55 17.94 11.36
C ARG A 82 -6.58 18.84 12.60
N PRO A 83 -7.13 20.08 12.50
CA PRO A 83 -7.22 20.96 13.66
C PRO A 83 -7.99 20.31 14.80
N GLY A 84 -7.43 20.33 16.01
CA GLY A 84 -8.04 19.76 17.20
C GLY A 84 -7.96 18.23 17.34
N ALA A 85 -7.34 17.53 16.39
CA ALA A 85 -7.14 16.09 16.50
C ALA A 85 -6.36 15.73 17.77
N LYS A 86 -6.84 14.69 18.47
CA LYS A 86 -6.18 14.14 19.66
C LYS A 86 -5.45 12.83 19.35
N LEU A 87 -5.60 12.31 18.15
CA LEU A 87 -4.98 11.08 17.68
C LEU A 87 -4.50 11.27 16.25
N THR A 88 -3.29 10.77 15.97
CA THR A 88 -2.67 10.77 14.64
C THR A 88 -2.51 9.33 14.19
N PHE A 89 -3.04 9.00 13.03
CA PHE A 89 -2.75 7.76 12.35
C PHE A 89 -1.43 7.86 11.60
N VAL A 90 -0.49 6.95 11.88
CA VAL A 90 0.59 6.63 10.96
C VAL A 90 0.01 5.67 9.93
N LEU A 91 -0.02 6.06 8.67
CA LEU A 91 -0.51 5.22 7.58
C LEU A 91 0.66 4.75 6.71
N LEU A 92 0.81 3.42 6.62
CA LEU A 92 1.87 2.77 5.87
C LEU A 92 1.38 2.42 4.46
N SER A 93 2.15 2.80 3.45
CA SER A 93 1.85 2.48 2.06
C SER A 93 2.05 0.99 1.74
N GLY A 94 1.35 0.49 0.72
CA GLY A 94 1.55 -0.84 0.15
C GLY A 94 2.92 -0.99 -0.53
N TYR A 95 3.20 -2.17 -1.07
CA TYR A 95 4.47 -2.48 -1.75
C TYR A 95 4.78 -1.46 -2.85
N GLY A 96 5.96 -0.85 -2.78
CA GLY A 96 6.41 0.16 -3.74
C GLY A 96 5.59 1.45 -3.78
N GLY A 97 4.62 1.63 -2.86
CA GLY A 97 3.70 2.76 -2.83
C GLY A 97 4.22 3.98 -2.08
N THR A 98 3.57 5.11 -2.32
CA THR A 98 3.79 6.39 -1.62
C THR A 98 2.46 6.98 -1.15
N PRO A 99 2.49 7.95 -0.22
CA PRO A 99 1.30 8.67 0.21
C PRO A 99 0.59 9.48 -0.88
N ASP A 100 1.23 9.69 -2.04
CA ASP A 100 0.58 10.31 -3.20
C ASP A 100 -0.35 9.38 -3.96
N SER A 101 -0.35 8.06 -3.63
CA SER A 101 -1.22 7.10 -4.29
C SER A 101 -2.70 7.33 -3.96
N SER A 102 -3.57 7.10 -4.94
CA SER A 102 -5.01 7.29 -4.81
C SER A 102 -5.62 6.50 -3.65
N VAL A 103 -5.25 5.22 -3.51
CA VAL A 103 -5.70 4.37 -2.38
C VAL A 103 -5.27 4.94 -1.03
N PHE A 104 -4.02 5.39 -0.93
CA PHE A 104 -3.54 6.00 0.30
C PHE A 104 -4.35 7.24 0.66
N GLN A 105 -4.54 8.15 -0.32
CA GLN A 105 -5.32 9.37 -0.11
C GLN A 105 -6.78 9.07 0.25
N ALA A 106 -7.39 8.03 -0.34
CA ALA A 106 -8.74 7.62 0.00
C ALA A 106 -8.88 7.24 1.48
N ILE A 107 -7.95 6.44 1.99
CA ILE A 107 -7.95 6.01 3.39
C ILE A 107 -7.56 7.18 4.31
N ALA A 108 -6.57 7.97 3.91
CA ALA A 108 -6.14 9.15 4.68
C ALA A 108 -7.28 10.18 4.83
N GLU A 109 -8.04 10.46 3.75
CA GLU A 109 -9.19 11.37 3.80
C GLU A 109 -10.29 10.81 4.71
N ASN A 110 -10.57 9.51 4.67
CA ASN A 110 -11.55 8.90 5.58
C ASN A 110 -11.15 9.01 7.07
N PHE A 111 -9.88 8.88 7.40
CA PHE A 111 -9.38 9.14 8.76
C PHE A 111 -9.52 10.63 9.12
N TRP A 112 -9.12 11.51 8.20
CA TRP A 112 -9.16 12.95 8.41
C TRP A 112 -10.60 13.48 8.60
N ASP A 113 -11.56 12.95 7.82
CA ASP A 113 -12.99 13.29 7.95
C ASP A 113 -13.56 12.87 9.30
N GLN A 114 -13.00 11.85 9.93
CA GLN A 114 -13.37 11.40 11.27
C GLN A 114 -12.67 12.14 12.40
N GLY A 115 -11.91 13.19 12.08
CA GLY A 115 -11.27 14.06 13.08
C GLY A 115 -9.86 13.65 13.48
N PHE A 116 -9.22 12.72 12.75
CA PHE A 116 -7.84 12.30 12.99
C PHE A 116 -6.85 13.06 12.09
N SER A 117 -5.65 13.31 12.58
CA SER A 117 -4.52 13.66 11.71
C SER A 117 -3.93 12.40 11.07
N VAL A 118 -3.30 12.55 9.91
CA VAL A 118 -2.66 11.42 9.22
C VAL A 118 -1.21 11.75 8.89
N LEU A 119 -0.31 10.87 9.27
CA LEU A 119 1.11 10.94 8.93
C LEU A 119 1.43 9.78 7.98
N GLY A 120 1.86 10.10 6.77
CA GLY A 120 2.19 9.13 5.72
C GLY A 120 3.68 9.02 5.48
N LEU A 121 4.15 7.79 5.30
CA LEU A 121 5.51 7.46 4.89
C LEU A 121 5.48 6.67 3.58
N PRO A 122 6.50 6.81 2.71
CA PRO A 122 6.66 5.88 1.60
C PRO A 122 6.86 4.47 2.16
N SER A 123 6.39 3.48 1.42
CA SER A 123 6.63 2.08 1.75
C SER A 123 8.11 1.82 1.99
N SER A 124 8.43 0.96 2.94
CA SER A 124 9.81 0.49 3.13
C SER A 124 10.41 -0.16 1.88
N THR A 125 9.56 -0.57 0.93
CA THR A 125 9.95 -1.11 -0.37
C THR A 125 9.98 -0.06 -1.50
N HIS A 126 9.63 1.20 -1.23
CA HIS A 126 9.72 2.29 -2.21
C HIS A 126 11.15 2.83 -2.31
N PRO A 127 11.61 3.28 -3.49
CA PRO A 127 12.94 3.87 -3.67
C PRO A 127 13.28 5.00 -2.69
N ASP A 128 12.30 5.86 -2.37
CA ASP A 128 12.52 6.99 -1.46
C ASP A 128 12.85 6.53 -0.04
N PHE A 129 12.30 5.39 0.41
CA PHE A 129 12.67 4.81 1.70
C PHE A 129 13.94 3.97 1.57
N SER A 130 13.96 3.01 0.65
CA SER A 130 15.04 2.04 0.54
C SER A 130 16.39 2.70 0.26
N GLN A 131 16.43 3.70 -0.63
CA GLN A 131 17.65 4.44 -0.95
C GLN A 131 18.01 5.50 0.10
N ALA A 132 17.02 6.03 0.84
CA ALA A 132 17.29 6.88 2.00
C ALA A 132 17.95 6.08 3.11
N ALA A 133 17.44 4.89 3.43
CA ALA A 133 18.01 4.02 4.45
C ALA A 133 19.44 3.57 4.07
N SER A 134 19.67 3.02 2.87
CA SER A 134 20.99 2.61 2.39
C SER A 134 20.98 2.40 0.87
N SER A 135 22.09 2.72 0.21
CA SER A 135 22.26 2.41 -1.22
C SER A 135 22.40 0.90 -1.52
N LYS A 136 22.67 0.09 -0.50
CA LYS A 136 22.84 -1.36 -0.60
C LYS A 136 21.63 -2.12 -0.03
N ARG A 137 20.59 -1.39 0.38
CA ARG A 137 19.41 -2.00 0.96
C ARG A 137 18.62 -2.73 -0.11
N LEU A 138 18.32 -3.97 0.16
CA LEU A 138 17.44 -4.82 -0.64
C LEU A 138 16.09 -4.96 0.12
N PRO A 139 14.98 -4.42 -0.39
CA PRO A 139 13.69 -4.41 0.30
C PRO A 139 13.02 -5.79 0.34
N GLY A 140 12.07 -5.99 1.27
CA GLY A 140 11.24 -7.19 1.34
C GLY A 140 11.72 -8.24 2.37
N HIS A 141 12.56 -7.84 3.32
CA HIS A 141 12.83 -8.63 4.52
C HIS A 141 12.10 -7.98 5.69
N LEU A 142 10.92 -8.47 5.99
CA LEU A 142 9.94 -7.83 6.89
C LEU A 142 10.50 -7.50 8.29
N PRO A 143 11.27 -8.38 8.97
CA PRO A 143 11.85 -8.02 10.27
C PRO A 143 12.78 -6.81 10.21
N ARG A 144 13.61 -6.70 9.16
CA ARG A 144 14.45 -5.53 8.95
C ARG A 144 13.65 -4.31 8.55
N ASP A 145 12.66 -4.49 7.67
CA ASP A 145 11.80 -3.41 7.20
C ASP A 145 11.00 -2.80 8.36
N LEU A 146 10.53 -3.61 9.32
CA LEU A 146 9.87 -3.16 10.54
C LEU A 146 10.83 -2.41 11.48
N LYS A 147 12.03 -2.93 11.67
CA LYS A 147 13.04 -2.27 12.51
C LYS A 147 13.38 -0.87 11.98
N GLU A 148 13.71 -0.78 10.68
CA GLU A 148 14.05 0.50 10.05
C GLU A 148 12.86 1.48 10.03
N LEU A 149 11.64 0.96 9.88
CA LEU A 149 10.41 1.74 9.98
C LEU A 149 10.22 2.30 11.39
N GLY A 150 10.42 1.47 12.42
CA GLY A 150 10.34 1.90 13.82
C GLY A 150 11.33 3.01 14.14
N GLU A 151 12.60 2.85 13.75
CA GLU A 151 13.65 3.87 13.90
C GLU A 151 13.27 5.18 13.16
N ALA A 152 12.70 5.06 11.95
CA ALA A 152 12.25 6.22 11.18
C ALA A 152 11.08 6.94 11.86
N LEU A 153 10.13 6.21 12.42
CA LEU A 153 8.97 6.78 13.13
C LEU A 153 9.39 7.53 14.39
N ASP A 154 10.34 7.00 15.14
CA ASP A 154 10.87 7.65 16.34
C ASP A 154 11.53 8.99 16.01
N ASP A 155 12.40 9.03 15.00
CA ASP A 155 13.04 10.26 14.54
C ASP A 155 12.06 11.26 13.91
N VAL A 156 11.06 10.76 13.18
CA VAL A 156 9.99 11.60 12.60
C VAL A 156 9.19 12.28 13.72
N ARG A 157 8.78 11.52 14.73
CA ARG A 157 8.07 12.08 15.90
C ARG A 157 8.90 13.15 16.60
N GLU A 158 10.15 12.86 16.90
CA GLU A 158 11.05 13.79 17.61
C GLU A 158 11.21 15.09 16.82
N ARG A 159 11.56 15.00 15.54
CA ARG A 159 11.87 16.17 14.72
C ARG A 159 10.67 16.97 14.29
N LEU A 160 9.54 16.31 14.01
CA LEU A 160 8.31 17.01 13.68
C LEU A 160 7.60 17.54 14.92
N GLY A 161 7.70 16.89 16.08
CA GLY A 161 7.15 17.39 17.34
C GLY A 161 7.68 18.77 17.72
N GLY A 162 8.92 19.10 17.34
CA GLY A 162 9.47 20.44 17.51
C GLY A 162 8.93 21.49 16.53
N ARG A 163 8.34 21.07 15.40
CA ARG A 163 7.77 21.98 14.37
C ARG A 163 6.25 21.99 14.38
N GLU A 164 5.64 20.90 14.76
CA GLU A 164 4.21 20.67 14.85
C GLU A 164 3.87 20.27 16.29
N PRO A 165 3.57 21.24 17.16
CA PRO A 165 3.32 20.99 18.60
C PRO A 165 2.22 19.96 18.84
N ASP A 166 1.23 19.87 17.94
CA ASP A 166 0.15 18.88 18.02
C ASP A 166 0.70 17.44 17.97
N LEU A 167 1.79 17.19 17.21
CA LEU A 167 2.42 15.88 17.14
C LEU A 167 3.20 15.49 18.40
N ALA A 168 3.61 16.47 19.20
CA ALA A 168 4.30 16.20 20.47
C ALA A 168 3.36 15.63 21.55
N THR A 169 2.06 15.95 21.48
CA THR A 169 1.05 15.61 22.49
C THR A 169 -0.04 14.65 21.99
N THR A 170 -0.04 14.32 20.70
CA THR A 170 -1.02 13.41 20.09
C THR A 170 -0.88 11.99 20.61
N ARG A 171 -1.99 11.27 20.66
CA ARG A 171 -1.99 9.79 20.75
C ARG A 171 -1.72 9.21 19.37
N TRP A 172 -1.27 7.98 19.28
CA TRP A 172 -0.86 7.37 18.02
C TRP A 172 -1.67 6.12 17.72
N ALA A 173 -1.99 5.92 16.45
CA ALA A 173 -2.50 4.65 15.92
C ALA A 173 -1.71 4.29 14.66
N LEU A 174 -1.58 3.01 14.37
CA LEU A 174 -0.88 2.51 13.19
C LEU A 174 -1.91 1.93 12.22
N ALA A 175 -1.83 2.34 10.97
CA ALA A 175 -2.63 1.76 9.91
C ALA A 175 -1.75 1.38 8.72
N GLY A 176 -2.18 0.43 7.91
CA GLY A 176 -1.41 0.02 6.76
C GLY A 176 -2.26 -0.54 5.64
N ILE A 177 -1.73 -0.45 4.43
CA ILE A 177 -2.34 -0.85 3.17
C ILE A 177 -1.51 -1.99 2.58
N SER A 178 -2.11 -3.13 2.24
CA SER A 178 -1.42 -4.24 1.56
C SER A 178 -0.14 -4.66 2.32
N TYR A 179 1.05 -4.51 1.77
CA TYR A 179 2.30 -4.77 2.47
C TYR A 179 2.44 -3.97 3.78
N GLY A 180 2.02 -2.70 3.79
CA GLY A 180 1.94 -1.90 5.01
C GLY A 180 0.93 -2.46 6.02
N ALA A 181 -0.14 -3.12 5.55
CA ALA A 181 -1.09 -3.79 6.43
C ALA A 181 -0.48 -5.06 7.07
N LEU A 182 0.32 -5.81 6.32
CA LEU A 182 1.10 -6.92 6.86
C LEU A 182 2.08 -6.44 7.93
N GLN A 183 2.79 -5.32 7.69
CA GLN A 183 3.65 -4.68 8.67
C GLN A 183 2.86 -4.26 9.94
N THR A 184 1.68 -3.68 9.76
CA THR A 184 0.79 -3.28 10.87
C THR A 184 0.36 -4.48 11.71
N LEU A 185 -0.01 -5.59 11.09
CA LEU A 185 -0.39 -6.81 11.82
C LEU A 185 0.81 -7.40 12.58
N GLN A 186 1.98 -7.47 11.96
CA GLN A 186 3.18 -7.97 12.64
C GLN A 186 3.59 -7.08 13.82
N GLU A 187 3.52 -5.75 13.66
CA GLU A 187 3.80 -4.82 14.75
C GLU A 187 2.82 -4.99 15.92
N SER A 188 1.53 -5.24 15.62
CA SER A 188 0.51 -5.47 16.66
C SER A 188 0.73 -6.74 17.49
N LEU A 189 1.44 -7.72 16.92
CA LEU A 189 1.76 -9.00 17.56
C LEU A 189 3.15 -9.03 18.18
N ALA A 190 3.98 -8.01 17.92
CA ALA A 190 5.36 -7.97 18.39
C ALA A 190 5.42 -7.89 19.93
N ALA A 191 6.13 -8.83 20.56
CA ALA A 191 6.36 -8.81 22.00
C ALA A 191 7.18 -7.57 22.43
N THR A 192 8.05 -7.09 21.55
CA THR A 192 8.82 -5.84 21.71
C THR A 192 8.54 -4.97 20.49
N PRO A 193 7.85 -3.84 20.64
CA PRO A 193 7.60 -2.91 19.56
C PRO A 193 8.89 -2.42 18.91
N HIS A 194 8.87 -2.20 17.60
CA HIS A 194 10.02 -1.70 16.84
C HIS A 194 10.19 -0.18 16.95
N SER A 195 9.15 0.52 17.41
CA SER A 195 9.15 1.97 17.67
C SER A 195 8.87 2.25 19.14
N SER A 196 9.38 3.37 19.64
CA SER A 196 9.03 3.89 20.98
C SER A 196 7.59 4.46 21.02
N LEU A 197 6.92 4.59 19.88
CA LEU A 197 5.52 4.99 19.80
C LEU A 197 4.61 3.89 20.38
N ARG A 198 3.70 4.29 21.25
CA ARG A 198 2.65 3.40 21.74
C ARG A 198 1.40 3.61 20.89
N PHE A 199 1.04 2.59 20.13
CA PHE A 199 -0.15 2.62 19.30
C PHE A 199 -1.37 2.13 20.07
N GLU A 200 -2.43 2.95 20.10
CA GLU A 200 -3.72 2.62 20.75
C GLU A 200 -4.59 1.70 19.87
N ALA A 201 -4.38 1.74 18.56
CA ALA A 201 -5.08 0.91 17.59
C ALA A 201 -4.19 0.56 16.40
N TYR A 202 -4.54 -0.57 15.77
CA TYR A 202 -3.92 -1.08 14.56
C TYR A 202 -5.00 -1.35 13.52
N VAL A 203 -4.87 -0.79 12.33
CA VAL A 203 -5.86 -0.94 11.26
C VAL A 203 -5.19 -1.46 9.99
N ALA A 204 -5.57 -2.64 9.53
CA ALA A 204 -4.98 -3.29 8.37
C ALA A 204 -5.99 -3.39 7.21
N PHE A 205 -5.59 -2.92 6.01
CA PHE A 205 -6.41 -2.97 4.81
C PHE A 205 -5.80 -3.96 3.80
N ASN A 206 -6.49 -5.06 3.52
CA ASN A 206 -6.06 -6.15 2.64
C ASN A 206 -4.60 -6.62 2.91
N PRO A 207 -4.27 -7.07 4.11
CA PRO A 207 -2.95 -7.65 4.37
C PRO A 207 -2.75 -8.95 3.57
N PRO A 208 -1.69 -9.08 2.76
CA PRO A 208 -1.32 -10.35 2.16
C PRO A 208 -0.68 -11.25 3.23
N LEU A 209 -1.45 -12.21 3.76
CA LEU A 209 -1.00 -13.05 4.89
C LEU A 209 0.17 -13.96 4.53
N ARG A 210 0.30 -14.31 3.26
CA ARG A 210 1.43 -15.04 2.70
C ARG A 210 2.06 -14.20 1.59
N LEU A 211 3.12 -13.48 1.94
CA LEU A 211 3.83 -12.62 0.99
C LEU A 211 4.43 -13.43 -0.16
N SER A 212 4.89 -14.66 0.12
CA SER A 212 5.39 -15.60 -0.88
C SER A 212 4.33 -15.92 -1.94
N TYR A 213 3.08 -16.18 -1.52
CA TYR A 213 1.95 -16.40 -2.43
C TYR A 213 1.64 -15.17 -3.29
N ALA A 214 1.52 -14.00 -2.66
CA ALA A 214 1.22 -12.76 -3.38
C ALA A 214 2.27 -12.44 -4.45
N MET A 215 3.56 -12.62 -4.13
CA MET A 215 4.67 -12.43 -5.06
C MET A 215 4.64 -13.44 -6.21
N SER A 216 4.35 -14.71 -5.92
CA SER A 216 4.22 -15.76 -6.95
C SER A 216 3.07 -15.43 -7.92
N ARG A 217 1.91 -14.98 -7.40
CA ARG A 217 0.77 -14.58 -8.25
C ARG A 217 1.11 -13.42 -9.18
N LEU A 218 1.87 -12.44 -8.69
CA LEU A 218 2.33 -11.32 -9.53
C LEU A 218 3.33 -11.80 -10.58
N ASP A 219 4.26 -12.69 -10.25
CA ASP A 219 5.19 -13.26 -11.23
C ASP A 219 4.45 -14.06 -12.31
N GLU A 220 3.51 -14.92 -11.93
CA GLU A 220 2.68 -15.70 -12.86
C GLU A 220 1.87 -14.80 -13.82
N SER A 221 1.25 -13.75 -13.31
CA SER A 221 0.48 -12.80 -14.12
C SER A 221 1.37 -12.04 -15.09
N PHE A 222 2.57 -11.67 -14.65
CA PHE A 222 3.56 -11.04 -15.53
C PHE A 222 4.03 -11.98 -16.64
N GLU A 223 4.45 -13.20 -16.30
CA GLU A 223 4.98 -14.16 -17.28
C GLU A 223 3.93 -14.55 -18.33
N ARG A 224 2.67 -14.65 -17.92
CA ARG A 224 1.55 -14.94 -18.82
C ARG A 224 1.33 -13.80 -19.83
N GLY A 225 1.36 -12.55 -19.38
CA GLY A 225 1.04 -11.40 -20.23
C GLY A 225 2.25 -10.79 -20.97
N ALA A 226 3.47 -10.95 -20.48
CA ALA A 226 4.66 -10.32 -21.05
C ALA A 226 4.91 -10.63 -22.54
N PRO A 227 4.71 -11.86 -23.06
CA PRO A 227 4.91 -12.16 -24.48
C PRO A 227 3.98 -11.36 -25.40
N GLN A 228 2.77 -11.01 -24.93
CA GLN A 228 1.75 -10.33 -25.72
C GLN A 228 1.82 -8.80 -25.56
N HIS A 229 2.28 -8.31 -24.41
CA HIS A 229 2.14 -6.92 -24.01
C HIS A 229 3.47 -6.17 -23.92
N LEU A 230 4.62 -6.87 -24.08
CA LEU A 230 5.93 -6.23 -24.13
C LEU A 230 6.62 -6.38 -25.49
N THR A 231 7.26 -5.30 -25.90
CA THR A 231 8.18 -5.32 -27.05
C THR A 231 9.46 -6.10 -26.72
N PRO A 232 10.27 -6.46 -27.70
CA PRO A 232 11.59 -7.07 -27.46
C PRO A 232 12.50 -6.24 -26.52
N THR A 233 12.29 -4.93 -26.44
CA THR A 233 13.04 -4.02 -25.54
C THR A 233 12.44 -3.87 -24.15
N GLY A 234 11.37 -4.62 -23.79
CA GLY A 234 10.72 -4.58 -22.47
C GLY A 234 9.77 -3.39 -22.27
N SER A 235 9.49 -2.61 -23.31
CA SER A 235 8.47 -1.55 -23.28
C SER A 235 7.09 -2.13 -23.59
N LEU A 236 6.01 -1.46 -23.14
CA LEU A 236 4.66 -1.84 -23.53
C LEU A 236 4.46 -1.76 -25.05
N VAL A 237 3.75 -2.73 -25.61
CA VAL A 237 3.37 -2.68 -27.03
C VAL A 237 2.49 -1.46 -27.32
N PRO A 238 2.50 -0.91 -28.59
CA PRO A 238 1.76 0.30 -28.91
C PRO A 238 0.26 0.23 -28.60
N SER A 239 -0.38 -0.92 -28.77
CA SER A 239 -1.81 -1.11 -28.44
C SER A 239 -2.09 -0.90 -26.94
N MET A 240 -1.27 -1.48 -26.07
CA MET A 240 -1.39 -1.31 -24.62
C MET A 240 -1.08 0.14 -24.20
N ALA A 241 0.00 0.72 -24.75
CA ALA A 241 0.36 2.11 -24.50
C ALA A 241 -0.75 3.08 -24.95
N SER A 242 -1.43 2.79 -26.07
CA SER A 242 -2.55 3.58 -26.57
C SER A 242 -3.79 3.48 -25.67
N LYS A 243 -4.12 2.27 -25.15
CA LYS A 243 -5.20 2.10 -24.17
C LYS A 243 -4.94 2.91 -22.91
N ILE A 244 -3.73 2.84 -22.37
CA ILE A 244 -3.31 3.60 -21.19
C ILE A 244 -3.39 5.11 -21.48
N HIS A 245 -2.87 5.57 -22.62
CA HIS A 245 -2.93 6.97 -23.00
C HIS A 245 -4.37 7.45 -23.18
N ALA A 246 -5.24 6.66 -23.81
CA ALA A 246 -6.66 6.98 -23.93
C ALA A 246 -7.35 7.08 -22.57
N ALA A 247 -7.02 6.19 -21.65
CA ALA A 247 -7.51 6.23 -20.26
C ALA A 247 -7.07 7.51 -19.53
N GLN A 248 -5.86 7.99 -19.80
CA GLN A 248 -5.31 9.21 -19.19
C GLN A 248 -5.86 10.52 -19.79
N THR A 249 -6.12 10.53 -21.09
CA THR A 249 -6.45 11.76 -21.82
C THR A 249 -7.94 11.98 -22.02
N ARG A 250 -8.70 10.91 -22.05
CA ARG A 250 -10.16 10.99 -22.10
C ARG A 250 -10.67 11.14 -20.69
N GLN A 251 -11.45 12.18 -20.44
CA GLN A 251 -12.29 12.33 -19.24
C GLN A 251 -13.42 11.28 -19.26
N LEU A 252 -13.05 10.02 -19.51
CA LEU A 252 -14.00 8.91 -19.54
C LEU A 252 -14.40 8.54 -18.11
N TYR A 253 -15.66 8.19 -17.94
CA TYR A 253 -16.09 7.51 -16.74
C TYR A 253 -15.21 6.27 -16.52
N TRP A 254 -14.84 6.02 -15.27
CA TRP A 254 -13.94 4.91 -14.93
C TRP A 254 -14.41 3.56 -15.48
N SER A 255 -15.73 3.32 -15.48
CA SER A 255 -16.34 2.12 -16.06
C SER A 255 -15.98 1.95 -17.54
N GLU A 256 -16.02 3.03 -18.32
CA GLU A 256 -15.66 3.01 -19.74
C GLU A 256 -14.17 2.83 -19.96
N THR A 257 -13.36 3.46 -19.10
CA THR A 257 -11.89 3.32 -19.13
C THR A 257 -11.46 1.89 -18.84
N LEU A 258 -12.02 1.29 -17.80
CA LEU A 258 -11.72 -0.09 -17.42
C LEU A 258 -12.28 -1.10 -18.43
N ALA A 259 -13.45 -0.85 -19.02
CA ALA A 259 -14.02 -1.70 -20.06
C ALA A 259 -13.16 -1.82 -21.33
N ALA A 260 -12.19 -0.90 -21.52
CA ALA A 260 -11.21 -0.99 -22.62
C ALA A 260 -10.15 -2.08 -22.39
N PHE A 261 -10.00 -2.59 -21.17
CA PHE A 261 -9.03 -3.62 -20.80
C PHE A 261 -9.69 -4.95 -20.55
N SER A 262 -9.04 -6.04 -20.91
CA SER A 262 -9.41 -7.37 -20.41
C SER A 262 -8.90 -7.57 -18.98
N GLN A 263 -9.45 -8.55 -18.27
CA GLN A 263 -8.96 -8.94 -16.96
C GLN A 263 -7.47 -9.32 -17.01
N GLU A 264 -7.06 -10.08 -18.03
CA GLU A 264 -5.66 -10.50 -18.20
C GLU A 264 -4.72 -9.33 -18.43
N GLU A 265 -5.14 -8.32 -19.18
CA GLU A 265 -4.38 -7.08 -19.37
C GLU A 265 -4.20 -6.32 -18.05
N LEU A 266 -5.23 -6.27 -17.21
CA LEU A 266 -5.15 -5.62 -15.89
C LEU A 266 -4.25 -6.40 -14.92
N GLU A 267 -4.34 -7.73 -14.92
CA GLU A 267 -3.43 -8.59 -14.15
C GLU A 267 -1.97 -8.38 -14.56
N PHE A 268 -1.71 -8.34 -15.86
CA PHE A 268 -0.39 -8.06 -16.38
C PHE A 268 0.11 -6.66 -16.00
N LEU A 269 -0.72 -5.63 -16.17
CA LEU A 269 -0.34 -4.24 -15.85
C LEU A 269 -0.01 -4.07 -14.37
N LEU A 270 -0.80 -4.69 -13.48
CA LEU A 270 -0.53 -4.68 -12.05
C LEU A 270 0.85 -5.33 -11.77
N ALA A 271 1.08 -6.51 -12.30
CA ALA A 271 2.33 -7.24 -12.11
C ALA A 271 3.54 -6.52 -12.72
N TRP A 272 3.35 -5.90 -13.89
CA TRP A 272 4.37 -5.08 -14.55
C TRP A 272 4.76 -3.86 -13.70
N ASP A 273 3.81 -3.16 -13.10
CA ASP A 273 4.10 -2.02 -12.22
C ASP A 273 4.83 -2.43 -10.96
N PHE A 274 4.44 -3.56 -10.34
CA PHE A 274 5.15 -4.13 -9.19
C PHE A 274 6.59 -4.49 -9.53
N ARG A 275 6.87 -5.15 -10.66
CA ARG A 275 8.26 -5.44 -11.10
C ARG A 275 9.05 -4.19 -11.38
N LYS A 276 8.46 -3.18 -12.02
CA LYS A 276 9.09 -1.86 -12.24
C LYS A 276 9.42 -1.18 -10.92
N SER A 277 8.55 -1.30 -9.93
CA SER A 277 8.78 -0.76 -8.60
C SER A 277 9.94 -1.47 -7.88
N LEU A 278 10.02 -2.80 -7.98
CA LEU A 278 11.16 -3.57 -7.47
C LEU A 278 12.48 -3.12 -8.10
N LEU A 279 12.55 -3.05 -9.44
CA LEU A 279 13.76 -2.63 -10.16
C LEU A 279 14.22 -1.23 -9.71
N ARG A 280 13.29 -0.30 -9.53
CA ARG A 280 13.59 1.05 -9.03
C ARG A 280 14.12 1.02 -7.60
N ALA A 281 13.50 0.20 -6.72
CA ALA A 281 13.86 0.11 -5.31
C ALA A 281 15.28 -0.41 -5.08
N ILE A 282 15.72 -1.35 -5.92
CA ILE A 282 17.05 -1.95 -5.83
C ILE A 282 18.10 -1.24 -6.71
N SER A 283 17.73 -0.12 -7.33
CA SER A 283 18.62 0.62 -8.25
C SER A 283 19.23 -0.26 -9.35
N TRP A 284 18.42 -1.19 -9.89
CA TRP A 284 18.84 -2.13 -10.92
C TRP A 284 19.25 -1.40 -12.22
N THR A 285 20.32 -1.83 -12.84
CA THR A 285 20.84 -1.20 -14.06
C THR A 285 19.93 -1.40 -15.26
N SER A 286 19.27 -2.56 -15.34
CA SER A 286 18.25 -2.83 -16.36
C SER A 286 16.91 -2.18 -15.97
N GLN A 287 16.26 -1.56 -16.94
CA GLN A 287 14.89 -1.09 -16.80
C GLN A 287 13.86 -2.08 -17.40
N ASP A 288 14.33 -3.19 -17.94
CA ASP A 288 13.48 -4.23 -18.51
C ASP A 288 12.86 -5.08 -17.36
N PRO A 289 11.54 -5.05 -17.17
CA PRO A 289 10.89 -5.82 -16.10
C PRO A 289 10.99 -7.34 -16.26
N ARG A 290 11.42 -7.83 -17.45
CA ARG A 290 11.70 -9.26 -17.66
C ARG A 290 13.03 -9.71 -17.04
N SER A 291 13.93 -8.77 -16.77
CA SER A 291 15.27 -9.07 -16.26
C SER A 291 15.29 -9.63 -14.85
N LEU A 292 14.21 -9.46 -14.08
CA LEU A 292 14.16 -9.90 -12.70
C LEU A 292 12.72 -10.17 -12.25
N SER A 293 12.38 -11.42 -11.96
CA SER A 293 11.17 -11.80 -11.24
C SER A 293 11.34 -11.61 -9.72
N PHE A 294 10.23 -11.56 -8.97
CA PHE A 294 10.30 -11.55 -7.50
C PHE A 294 11.01 -12.81 -6.98
N GLY A 295 10.67 -13.98 -7.51
CA GLY A 295 11.32 -15.24 -7.12
C GLY A 295 12.82 -15.22 -7.37
N ASN A 296 13.26 -14.75 -8.54
CA ASN A 296 14.68 -14.63 -8.86
C ASN A 296 15.38 -13.59 -7.98
N TYR A 297 14.74 -12.44 -7.75
CA TYR A 297 15.24 -11.43 -6.82
C TYR A 297 15.47 -11.99 -5.41
N LEU A 298 14.50 -12.73 -4.88
CA LEU A 298 14.64 -13.35 -3.58
C LEU A 298 15.86 -14.29 -3.55
N GLN A 299 15.92 -15.25 -4.48
CA GLN A 299 16.94 -16.31 -4.48
C GLN A 299 18.35 -15.80 -4.76
N THR A 300 18.51 -14.84 -5.66
CA THR A 300 19.84 -14.42 -6.16
C THR A 300 20.38 -13.17 -5.48
N GLN A 301 19.53 -12.37 -4.87
CA GLN A 301 19.95 -11.10 -4.29
C GLN A 301 19.59 -10.96 -2.81
N LEU A 302 18.30 -11.01 -2.45
CA LEU A 302 17.88 -10.72 -1.09
C LEU A 302 18.38 -11.76 -0.11
N LEU A 303 18.05 -13.04 -0.31
CA LEU A 303 18.37 -14.11 0.64
C LEU A 303 19.87 -14.29 0.90
N PRO A 304 20.73 -14.27 -0.15
CA PRO A 304 22.18 -14.34 0.07
C PRO A 304 22.77 -13.11 0.78
N SER A 305 22.09 -11.94 0.70
CA SER A 305 22.56 -10.69 1.31
C SER A 305 22.26 -10.58 2.81
N LEU A 306 21.41 -11.45 3.33
CA LEU A 306 21.06 -11.44 4.76
C LEU A 306 22.18 -12.06 5.60
N ASN A 307 22.25 -11.69 6.86
CA ASN A 307 23.25 -12.21 7.78
C ASN A 307 22.57 -12.79 9.05
N PRO A 308 22.55 -14.12 9.21
CA PRO A 308 23.02 -15.13 8.26
C PRO A 308 22.15 -15.17 6.98
N PRO A 309 22.67 -15.69 5.85
CA PRO A 309 21.87 -15.96 4.66
C PRO A 309 20.71 -16.90 4.97
N LEU A 310 19.56 -16.65 4.33
CA LEU A 310 18.35 -17.47 4.51
C LEU A 310 18.05 -18.30 3.27
N THR A 311 17.40 -19.44 3.47
CA THR A 311 16.71 -20.16 2.39
C THR A 311 15.36 -19.51 2.11
N LEU A 312 14.76 -19.79 0.96
CA LEU A 312 13.39 -19.32 0.64
C LEU A 312 12.38 -19.80 1.68
N ASP A 313 12.51 -21.01 2.15
CA ASP A 313 11.65 -21.62 3.17
C ASP A 313 11.76 -20.92 4.52
N GLN A 314 12.96 -20.58 4.97
CA GLN A 314 13.19 -19.81 6.18
C GLN A 314 12.66 -18.38 6.05
N TRP A 315 12.84 -17.75 4.89
CA TRP A 315 12.31 -16.42 4.61
C TRP A 315 10.78 -16.45 4.64
N SER A 316 10.14 -17.42 3.96
CA SER A 316 8.67 -17.55 4.00
C SER A 316 8.15 -17.71 5.41
N ALA A 317 8.78 -18.53 6.23
CA ALA A 317 8.40 -18.68 7.63
C ALA A 317 8.42 -17.38 8.45
N LEU A 318 9.27 -16.42 8.09
CA LEU A 318 9.36 -15.12 8.75
C LEU A 318 8.36 -14.08 8.20
N GLN A 319 7.97 -14.22 6.93
CA GLN A 319 7.12 -13.24 6.24
C GLN A 319 5.62 -13.62 6.30
N ASP A 320 5.34 -14.92 6.25
CA ASP A 320 3.98 -15.43 6.07
C ASP A 320 3.33 -15.68 7.44
N LEU A 321 2.38 -14.84 7.83
CA LEU A 321 1.72 -14.91 9.15
C LEU A 321 0.98 -16.24 9.39
N LYS A 322 0.60 -16.94 8.33
CA LYS A 322 -0.07 -18.24 8.41
C LYS A 322 0.91 -19.43 8.39
N ASP A 323 2.21 -19.20 8.23
CA ASP A 323 3.19 -20.29 8.31
C ASP A 323 3.27 -20.78 9.75
N PRO A 324 3.07 -22.09 10.02
CA PRO A 324 3.11 -22.61 11.39
C PRO A 324 4.48 -22.45 12.08
N ARG A 325 5.53 -22.14 11.32
CA ARG A 325 6.86 -21.84 11.85
C ARG A 325 7.05 -20.37 12.19
N ASN A 326 6.09 -19.50 11.78
CA ASN A 326 6.11 -18.10 12.16
C ASN A 326 5.75 -17.99 13.64
N PRO A 327 6.60 -17.38 14.49
CA PRO A 327 6.34 -17.28 15.92
C PRO A 327 5.07 -16.48 16.25
N LEU A 328 4.56 -15.70 15.31
CA LEU A 328 3.35 -14.89 15.49
C LEU A 328 2.07 -15.64 15.07
N GLU A 329 2.19 -16.80 14.42
CA GLU A 329 1.05 -17.57 13.91
C GLU A 329 0.02 -17.89 15.00
N SER A 330 0.46 -18.33 16.16
CA SER A 330 -0.40 -18.68 17.31
C SER A 330 -0.66 -17.52 18.29
N THR A 331 0.00 -16.36 18.11
CA THR A 331 -0.15 -15.21 18.99
C THR A 331 -1.52 -14.56 18.82
N PRO A 332 -2.35 -14.41 19.88
CA PRO A 332 -3.66 -13.79 19.75
C PRO A 332 -3.53 -12.30 19.42
N TYR A 333 -4.38 -11.84 18.49
CA TYR A 333 -4.45 -10.42 18.17
C TYR A 333 -5.02 -9.61 19.34
N PRO A 334 -4.44 -8.45 19.68
CA PRO A 334 -5.01 -7.58 20.69
C PRO A 334 -6.38 -7.03 20.25
N PRO A 335 -7.29 -6.70 21.20
CA PRO A 335 -8.62 -6.15 20.88
C PRO A 335 -8.59 -4.85 20.05
N SER A 336 -7.46 -4.15 20.07
CA SER A 336 -7.25 -2.90 19.32
C SER A 336 -6.91 -3.10 17.83
N VAL A 337 -6.85 -4.34 17.34
CA VAL A 337 -6.63 -4.65 15.93
C VAL A 337 -7.96 -4.66 15.18
N LEU A 338 -7.99 -3.97 14.04
CA LEU A 338 -9.10 -3.96 13.09
C LEU A 338 -8.57 -4.34 11.71
N VAL A 339 -9.30 -5.20 11.00
CA VAL A 339 -8.95 -5.60 9.64
C VAL A 339 -10.12 -5.39 8.70
N PHE A 340 -9.84 -4.79 7.56
CA PHE A 340 -10.75 -4.65 6.43
C PHE A 340 -10.21 -5.45 5.26
N HIS A 341 -11.01 -6.37 4.70
CA HIS A 341 -10.57 -7.27 3.64
C HIS A 341 -11.71 -7.58 2.68
N SER A 342 -11.40 -8.03 1.47
CA SER A 342 -12.38 -8.55 0.51
C SER A 342 -12.18 -10.05 0.27
N LEU A 343 -13.29 -10.78 0.06
CA LEU A 343 -13.25 -12.22 -0.22
C LEU A 343 -12.61 -12.58 -1.57
N ASN A 344 -12.68 -11.67 -2.53
CA ASN A 344 -12.15 -11.85 -3.88
C ASN A 344 -10.80 -11.16 -4.10
N ASP A 345 -10.00 -10.95 -3.05
CA ASP A 345 -8.65 -10.38 -3.18
C ASP A 345 -7.74 -11.34 -3.98
N PRO A 346 -7.17 -10.91 -5.14
CA PRO A 346 -6.34 -11.77 -5.96
C PRO A 346 -4.97 -12.11 -5.34
N LEU A 347 -4.55 -11.36 -4.29
CA LEU A 347 -3.27 -11.55 -3.59
C LEU A 347 -3.39 -12.39 -2.32
N SER A 348 -4.59 -12.91 -2.02
CA SER A 348 -4.86 -13.77 -0.86
C SER A 348 -5.71 -14.97 -1.29
N THR A 349 -5.55 -16.11 -0.61
CA THR A 349 -6.45 -17.24 -0.83
C THR A 349 -7.69 -17.14 0.05
N ALA A 350 -8.80 -17.77 -0.36
CA ALA A 350 -10.00 -17.87 0.48
C ALA A 350 -9.71 -18.55 1.82
N GLU A 351 -8.77 -19.50 1.85
CA GLU A 351 -8.31 -20.17 3.06
C GLU A 351 -7.58 -19.22 4.01
N ASP A 352 -6.71 -18.35 3.48
CA ASP A 352 -6.00 -17.35 4.28
C ASP A 352 -6.97 -16.34 4.90
N ILE A 353 -7.92 -15.87 4.10
CA ILE A 353 -8.96 -14.92 4.56
C ILE A 353 -9.84 -15.59 5.63
N GLY A 354 -10.24 -16.85 5.43
CA GLY A 354 -11.02 -17.63 6.40
C GLY A 354 -10.28 -17.83 7.73
N TRP A 355 -8.99 -18.17 7.66
CA TRP A 355 -8.12 -18.28 8.83
C TRP A 355 -8.04 -16.96 9.60
N LEU A 356 -7.83 -15.84 8.92
CA LEU A 356 -7.77 -14.53 9.56
C LEU A 356 -9.12 -14.15 10.21
N LYS A 357 -10.23 -14.42 9.50
CA LYS A 357 -11.57 -14.18 10.03
C LYS A 357 -11.87 -15.00 11.29
N GLN A 358 -11.44 -16.25 11.32
CA GLN A 358 -11.59 -17.11 12.51
C GLN A 358 -10.84 -16.53 13.71
N ARG A 359 -9.66 -15.96 13.50
CA ARG A 359 -8.83 -15.41 14.58
C ARG A 359 -9.30 -14.05 15.09
N LEU A 360 -9.83 -13.21 14.20
CA LEU A 360 -10.23 -11.84 14.52
C LEU A 360 -11.71 -11.70 14.87
N GLY A 361 -12.55 -12.61 14.42
CA GLY A 361 -13.99 -12.55 14.71
C GLY A 361 -14.62 -11.22 14.28
N SER A 362 -15.16 -10.47 15.24
CA SER A 362 -15.79 -9.15 14.99
C SER A 362 -14.80 -8.03 14.67
N GLN A 363 -13.52 -8.21 14.93
CA GLN A 363 -12.47 -7.23 14.58
C GLN A 363 -12.18 -7.19 13.06
N MET A 364 -12.75 -8.12 12.28
CA MET A 364 -12.59 -8.16 10.83
C MET A 364 -13.88 -7.85 10.11
N GLN A 365 -13.86 -6.76 9.34
CA GLN A 365 -14.87 -6.41 8.35
C GLN A 365 -14.52 -7.06 7.01
N LEU A 366 -15.47 -7.82 6.46
CA LEU A 366 -15.25 -8.62 5.27
C LEU A 366 -16.25 -8.23 4.18
N TYR A 367 -15.73 -7.77 3.05
CA TYR A 367 -16.51 -7.41 1.87
C TYR A 367 -16.55 -8.58 0.90
N ARG A 368 -17.72 -8.85 0.35
CA ARG A 368 -17.90 -9.95 -0.61
C ARG A 368 -17.08 -9.72 -1.89
N GLN A 369 -17.01 -8.47 -2.31
CA GLN A 369 -16.35 -8.02 -3.52
C GLN A 369 -15.47 -6.81 -3.20
N GLY A 370 -14.61 -6.41 -4.15
CA GLY A 370 -13.73 -5.26 -3.97
C GLY A 370 -12.29 -5.54 -4.38
N GLY A 371 -11.95 -6.78 -4.71
CA GLY A 371 -10.59 -7.14 -5.10
C GLY A 371 -9.56 -6.70 -4.06
N HIS A 372 -8.40 -6.27 -4.51
CA HIS A 372 -7.39 -5.71 -3.63
C HIS A 372 -7.64 -4.21 -3.44
N LEU A 373 -8.33 -3.82 -2.34
CA LEU A 373 -8.59 -2.44 -1.93
C LEU A 373 -9.69 -1.67 -2.71
N GLY A 374 -10.41 -2.28 -3.66
CA GLY A 374 -11.42 -1.57 -4.43
C GLY A 374 -12.64 -1.10 -3.62
N TYR A 375 -12.92 -1.73 -2.48
CA TYR A 375 -14.05 -1.36 -1.61
C TYR A 375 -13.85 -0.02 -0.87
N VAL A 376 -12.63 0.53 -0.81
CA VAL A 376 -12.32 1.75 -0.04
C VAL A 376 -13.10 3.00 -0.46
N TRP A 377 -13.81 2.92 -1.60
CA TRP A 377 -14.65 3.99 -2.12
C TRP A 377 -16.11 3.89 -1.69
N SER A 378 -16.54 2.71 -1.21
CA SER A 378 -17.95 2.47 -0.90
C SER A 378 -18.38 3.26 0.34
N GLU A 379 -19.62 3.71 0.35
CA GLU A 379 -20.22 4.32 1.54
C GLU A 379 -20.28 3.33 2.70
N ARG A 380 -20.45 2.05 2.40
CA ARG A 380 -20.39 0.99 3.39
C ARG A 380 -19.04 0.96 4.09
N PHE A 381 -17.94 0.96 3.35
CA PHE A 381 -16.60 1.03 3.94
C PHE A 381 -16.44 2.24 4.87
N ARG A 382 -16.90 3.43 4.43
CA ARG A 382 -16.83 4.64 5.25
C ARG A 382 -17.64 4.53 6.53
N SER A 383 -18.83 3.93 6.43
CA SER A 383 -19.70 3.69 7.59
C SER A 383 -19.07 2.68 8.56
N ASP A 384 -18.57 1.56 8.04
CA ASP A 384 -17.94 0.51 8.83
C ASP A 384 -16.66 1.03 9.51
N LEU A 385 -15.84 1.79 8.79
CA LEU A 385 -14.63 2.41 9.33
C LEU A 385 -14.97 3.41 10.43
N ARG A 386 -16.00 4.25 10.22
CA ARG A 386 -16.47 5.21 11.23
C ARG A 386 -16.97 4.50 12.48
N ALA A 387 -17.78 3.48 12.32
CA ALA A 387 -18.30 2.68 13.44
C ALA A 387 -17.15 2.04 14.23
N SER A 388 -16.18 1.45 13.53
CA SER A 388 -15.03 0.77 14.14
C SER A 388 -14.09 1.72 14.88
N LEU A 389 -13.94 2.97 14.41
CA LEU A 389 -13.03 3.96 15.00
C LEU A 389 -13.70 4.90 16.01
N SER A 390 -15.02 4.84 16.16
CA SER A 390 -15.76 5.71 17.09
C SER A 390 -15.24 5.68 18.54
N PRO A 391 -14.77 4.53 19.08
CA PRO A 391 -14.21 4.51 20.43
C PRO A 391 -12.91 5.30 20.59
N LEU A 392 -12.16 5.51 19.49
CA LEU A 392 -10.90 6.26 19.52
C LEU A 392 -11.10 7.79 19.51
N ASN A 393 -12.23 8.24 19.03
CA ASN A 393 -12.60 9.66 18.97
C ASN A 393 -13.99 9.86 19.59
N PRO A 394 -14.13 9.67 20.93
CA PRO A 394 -15.40 9.93 21.57
C PRO A 394 -15.76 11.41 21.33
N MET A 395 -16.89 11.62 20.63
CA MET A 395 -17.44 12.95 20.46
C MET A 395 -17.56 13.58 21.85
N PRO A 396 -17.16 14.86 22.04
CA PRO A 396 -17.44 15.55 23.28
C PRO A 396 -18.94 15.42 23.54
N GLY A 397 -19.30 14.82 24.68
CA GLY A 397 -20.67 14.40 25.02
C GLY A 397 -21.68 15.50 24.73
N ASN A 398 -22.76 15.09 24.08
CA ASN A 398 -23.97 15.89 23.98
C ASN A 398 -24.54 16.17 25.38
#